data_932cd4e23066f13997bba8bf3c016981
#
_entry.id   932cd4e23066f13997bba8bf3c016981
#
_cell.length_a   1.000
_cell.length_b   1.000
_cell.length_c   1.000
_cell.angle_alpha   90.00
_cell.angle_beta   90.00
_cell.angle_gamma   90.00
#
_symmetry.space_group_name_H-M   'P 1'
#
loop_
_entity.id
_entity.type
_entity.pdbx_description
1 polymer ?
#
loop_
_entity_poly.entity_id
_entity_poly.type
_entity_poly.pdbx_seq_one_letter_code
_entity_poly.pdbx_strand_id
1 'polypeptide(L)'
;NSAGSKYLSLQSEFADATFRSRTDYKTVFEYLRSSLEKYIPLLYDERKARKRAAGAVSVVDDYSVLSVDVKHFTPVADAVADGLQIADGSQLRLLFNPANDKLSLKATSEYIERERMLATRLNLNATNRGDSLSVYLRSEDFYVGTFHMPQLSVMGGARSDRLRLSAGFNDTTARVSALLGLEALVGQSPQRGRS
;
A
#
# COMPACT_ATOMS: atom_id res chain seq x y z
N ASN A 1 26.69 -8.38 20.73
CA ASN A 1 25.45 -7.60 20.84
C ASN A 1 24.38 -8.27 19.98
N SER A 2 23.62 -9.21 20.55
CA SER A 2 22.41 -9.72 19.90
C SER A 2 21.36 -8.61 19.95
N ALA A 3 21.09 -7.99 18.81
CA ALA A 3 20.00 -7.03 18.69
C ALA A 3 18.69 -7.74 19.03
N GLY A 4 18.14 -7.49 20.23
CA GLY A 4 16.89 -8.03 20.67
C GLY A 4 15.75 -7.64 19.73
N SER A 5 14.77 -8.52 19.54
CA SER A 5 13.57 -8.19 18.80
C SER A 5 12.82 -7.06 19.51
N LYS A 6 12.52 -5.98 18.79
CA LYS A 6 11.69 -4.88 19.25
C LYS A 6 10.23 -5.21 18.97
N TYR A 7 9.39 -5.00 19.94
CA TYR A 7 7.96 -5.25 19.84
C TYR A 7 7.20 -4.02 20.32
N LEU A 8 6.27 -3.56 19.52
CA LEU A 8 5.32 -2.51 19.86
C LEU A 8 3.92 -3.08 19.68
N SER A 9 3.07 -2.92 20.68
CA SER A 9 1.67 -3.29 20.61
C SER A 9 0.82 -2.10 21.02
N LEU A 10 -0.17 -1.79 20.21
CA LEU A 10 -1.23 -0.86 20.50
C LEU A 10 -2.53 -1.65 20.57
N GLN A 11 -3.24 -1.54 21.68
CA GLN A 11 -4.57 -2.12 21.84
C GLN A 11 -5.55 -0.99 22.15
N SER A 12 -6.61 -0.91 21.40
CA SER A 12 -7.67 0.08 21.58
C SER A 12 -9.03 -0.53 21.28
N GLU A 13 -10.09 0.24 21.56
CA GLU A 13 -11.45 -0.15 21.15
C GLU A 13 -11.63 -0.14 19.65
N PHE A 14 -10.79 0.61 18.92
CA PHE A 14 -10.92 0.83 17.47
C PHE A 14 -10.11 -0.15 16.64
N ALA A 15 -8.89 -0.48 17.09
CA ALA A 15 -8.01 -1.38 16.39
C ALA A 15 -6.93 -1.94 17.32
N ASP A 16 -6.46 -3.13 17.01
CA ASP A 16 -5.21 -3.66 17.53
C ASP A 16 -4.12 -3.53 16.47
N ALA A 17 -2.97 -3.02 16.87
CA ALA A 17 -1.82 -2.96 15.99
C ALA A 17 -0.59 -3.54 16.66
N THR A 18 0.15 -4.38 15.95
CA THR A 18 1.41 -4.96 16.43
C THR A 18 2.51 -4.70 15.42
N PHE A 19 3.65 -4.29 15.92
CA PHE A 19 4.86 -4.14 15.12
C PHE A 19 6.00 -4.93 15.76
N ARG A 20 6.64 -5.77 14.99
CA ARG A 20 7.79 -6.57 15.40
C ARG A 20 8.94 -6.36 14.42
N SER A 21 10.14 -6.06 14.94
CA SER A 21 11.34 -5.87 14.12
C SER A 21 12.61 -6.08 14.97
N ARG A 22 13.69 -6.47 14.34
CA ARG A 22 15.06 -6.38 14.91
C ARG A 22 15.73 -5.06 14.59
N THR A 23 15.29 -4.41 13.52
CA THR A 23 15.73 -3.07 13.15
C THR A 23 14.89 -2.02 13.88
N ASP A 24 15.44 -0.87 14.16
CA ASP A 24 14.71 0.23 14.78
C ASP A 24 13.53 0.68 13.91
N TYR A 25 12.36 0.95 14.52
CA TYR A 25 11.14 1.27 13.81
C TYR A 25 11.28 2.51 12.91
N LYS A 26 11.98 3.55 13.38
CA LYS A 26 12.23 4.76 12.57
C LYS A 26 13.00 4.41 11.31
N THR A 27 14.04 3.63 11.45
CA THR A 27 14.85 3.11 10.34
C THR A 27 14.00 2.27 9.37
N VAL A 28 13.13 1.38 9.88
CA VAL A 28 12.25 0.57 9.04
C VAL A 28 11.33 1.45 8.21
N PHE A 29 10.69 2.46 8.81
CA PHE A 29 9.80 3.37 8.07
C PHE A 29 10.55 4.24 7.05
N GLU A 30 11.75 4.67 7.37
CA GLU A 30 12.60 5.41 6.41
C GLU A 30 12.98 4.55 5.20
N TYR A 31 13.36 3.28 5.43
CA TYR A 31 13.65 2.33 4.35
C TYR A 31 12.41 1.96 3.55
N LEU A 32 11.27 1.70 4.19
CA LEU A 32 10.01 1.42 3.52
C LEU A 32 9.62 2.58 2.59
N ARG A 33 9.70 3.81 3.10
CA ARG A 33 9.44 5.00 2.29
C ARG A 33 10.40 5.10 1.10
N SER A 34 11.70 4.90 1.34
CA SER A 34 12.72 4.93 0.29
C SER A 34 12.51 3.84 -0.75
N SER A 35 12.06 2.65 -0.33
CA SER A 35 11.69 1.54 -1.21
C SER A 35 10.51 1.91 -2.10
N LEU A 36 9.46 2.52 -1.54
CA LEU A 36 8.30 2.97 -2.30
C LEU A 36 8.61 4.10 -3.29
N GLU A 37 9.53 5.00 -2.92
CA GLU A 37 9.99 6.10 -3.78
C GLU A 37 10.62 5.60 -5.10
N LYS A 38 11.19 4.37 -5.13
CA LYS A 38 11.73 3.74 -6.36
C LYS A 38 10.64 3.45 -7.38
N TYR A 39 9.43 3.12 -6.91
CA TYR A 39 8.31 2.74 -7.76
C TYR A 39 7.39 3.92 -8.08
N ILE A 40 7.43 4.97 -7.26
CA ILE A 40 6.60 6.16 -7.40
C ILE A 40 7.53 7.39 -7.40
N PRO A 41 8.19 7.71 -8.52
CA PRO A 41 9.17 8.80 -8.60
C PRO A 41 8.63 10.17 -8.21
N LEU A 42 7.31 10.38 -8.32
CA LEU A 42 6.62 11.59 -7.84
C LEU A 42 6.78 11.82 -6.33
N LEU A 43 7.07 10.76 -5.56
CA LEU A 43 7.35 10.85 -4.12
C LEU A 43 8.83 11.09 -3.83
N TYR A 44 9.69 11.09 -4.86
CA TYR A 44 11.13 11.23 -4.70
C TYR A 44 11.50 12.69 -4.45
N ASP A 45 12.15 12.92 -3.30
CA ASP A 45 12.71 14.22 -2.92
C ASP A 45 14.24 14.09 -2.82
N GLU A 46 14.96 14.62 -3.83
CA GLU A 46 16.43 14.54 -3.91
C GLU A 46 17.12 15.12 -2.68
N ARG A 47 16.58 16.18 -2.06
CA ARG A 47 17.17 16.82 -0.88
C ARG A 47 17.12 15.90 0.33
N LYS A 48 16.04 15.11 0.45
CA LYS A 48 15.90 14.13 1.53
C LYS A 48 16.72 12.87 1.29
N ALA A 49 16.87 12.45 0.03
CA ALA A 49 17.70 11.31 -0.35
C ALA A 49 19.17 11.50 0.02
N ARG A 50 19.75 12.68 -0.21
CA ARG A 50 21.14 13.00 0.16
C ARG A 50 21.41 12.97 1.68
N LYS A 51 20.43 13.38 2.49
CA LYS A 51 20.55 13.33 3.97
C LYS A 51 20.51 11.89 4.51
N ARG A 52 19.80 10.97 3.84
CA ARG A 52 19.68 9.57 4.25
C ARG A 52 20.94 8.75 3.96
N ALA A 53 21.63 9.03 2.85
CA ALA A 53 22.87 8.36 2.48
C ALA A 53 24.03 8.59 3.50
N ALA A 54 23.94 9.65 4.30
CA ALA A 54 24.98 10.02 5.28
C ALA A 54 24.87 9.26 6.63
N GLY A 55 23.79 8.56 6.89
CA GLY A 55 23.54 7.85 8.15
C GLY A 55 23.35 6.34 7.95
N ALA A 56 24.40 5.63 7.51
CA ALA A 56 24.33 4.18 7.35
C ALA A 56 24.14 3.51 8.73
N VAL A 57 22.89 3.23 9.08
CA VAL A 57 22.54 2.39 10.23
C VAL A 57 22.71 0.93 9.82
N SER A 58 23.30 0.11 10.70
CA SER A 58 23.38 -1.34 10.49
C SER A 58 21.97 -1.93 10.39
N VAL A 59 21.61 -2.40 9.21
CA VAL A 59 20.31 -3.01 8.93
C VAL A 59 20.45 -4.52 9.10
N VAL A 60 19.59 -5.10 9.91
CA VAL A 60 19.55 -6.55 10.14
C VAL A 60 18.76 -7.21 9.01
N ASP A 61 19.30 -8.29 8.43
CA ASP A 61 18.61 -9.10 7.43
C ASP A 61 17.52 -9.94 8.11
N ASP A 62 16.41 -9.28 8.42
CA ASP A 62 15.23 -9.90 9.02
C ASP A 62 13.97 -9.11 8.64
N TYR A 63 12.82 -9.78 8.71
CA TYR A 63 11.54 -9.15 8.42
C TYR A 63 11.04 -8.31 9.59
N SER A 64 10.65 -7.08 9.27
CA SER A 64 9.77 -6.27 10.10
C SER A 64 8.32 -6.60 9.74
N VAL A 65 7.50 -6.84 10.74
CA VAL A 65 6.10 -7.24 10.57
C VAL A 65 5.21 -6.21 11.25
N LEU A 66 4.32 -5.60 10.49
CA LEU A 66 3.21 -4.78 10.99
C LEU A 66 1.91 -5.54 10.73
N SER A 67 1.10 -5.73 11.77
CA SER A 67 -0.25 -6.25 11.66
C SER A 67 -1.21 -5.27 12.29
N VAL A 68 -2.34 -5.04 11.63
CA VAL A 68 -3.43 -4.19 12.12
C VAL A 68 -4.73 -4.95 11.95
N ASP A 69 -5.49 -5.06 13.03
CA ASP A 69 -6.82 -5.66 13.07
C ASP A 69 -7.81 -4.58 13.50
N VAL A 70 -8.73 -4.21 12.62
CA VAL A 70 -9.74 -3.18 12.85
C VAL A 70 -10.89 -3.77 13.65
N LYS A 71 -11.31 -3.13 14.75
CA LYS A 71 -12.42 -3.56 15.60
C LYS A 71 -13.66 -2.69 15.36
N HIS A 72 -13.54 -1.39 15.64
CA HIS A 72 -14.62 -0.42 15.51
C HIS A 72 -14.08 0.86 14.90
N PHE A 73 -14.13 0.97 13.56
CA PHE A 73 -13.51 2.09 12.86
C PHE A 73 -14.37 3.37 12.90
N THR A 74 -15.68 3.22 12.91
CA THR A 74 -16.64 4.34 12.82
C THR A 74 -16.33 5.52 13.76
N PRO A 75 -15.99 5.33 15.05
CA PRO A 75 -15.74 6.45 15.96
C PRO A 75 -14.48 7.27 15.63
N VAL A 76 -13.54 6.71 14.85
CA VAL A 76 -12.29 7.38 14.49
C VAL A 76 -12.21 7.74 13.00
N ALA A 77 -13.25 7.42 12.24
CA ALA A 77 -13.30 7.61 10.81
C ALA A 77 -12.97 9.05 10.40
N ASP A 78 -13.63 10.03 11.01
CA ASP A 78 -13.44 11.44 10.69
C ASP A 78 -12.05 11.98 11.07
N ALA A 79 -11.41 11.37 12.08
CA ALA A 79 -10.06 11.75 12.49
C ALA A 79 -8.98 11.19 11.53
N VAL A 80 -9.27 10.09 10.82
CA VAL A 80 -8.33 9.42 9.91
C VAL A 80 -8.51 9.94 8.49
N ALA A 81 -9.73 9.94 7.99
CA ALA A 81 -10.05 10.44 6.66
C ALA A 81 -11.57 10.71 6.61
N ASP A 82 -11.93 11.93 6.32
CA ASP A 82 -13.32 12.41 6.28
C ASP A 82 -14.19 11.48 5.39
N GLY A 83 -15.28 10.99 5.96
CA GLY A 83 -16.23 10.10 5.31
C GLY A 83 -15.72 8.69 4.99
N LEU A 84 -14.54 8.28 5.49
CA LEU A 84 -14.05 6.92 5.32
C LEU A 84 -14.69 5.97 6.34
N GLN A 85 -15.26 4.87 5.86
CA GLN A 85 -15.78 3.76 6.66
C GLN A 85 -15.02 2.48 6.28
N ILE A 86 -14.62 1.72 7.29
CA ILE A 86 -13.93 0.43 7.12
C ILE A 86 -14.67 -0.60 7.98
N ALA A 87 -14.95 -1.76 7.41
CA ALA A 87 -15.62 -2.84 8.13
C ALA A 87 -14.84 -3.30 9.36
N ASP A 88 -15.56 -3.61 10.41
CA ASP A 88 -15.01 -4.34 11.56
C ASP A 88 -14.45 -5.68 11.11
N GLY A 89 -13.34 -6.13 11.72
CA GLY A 89 -12.63 -7.33 11.31
C GLY A 89 -11.73 -7.15 10.08
N SER A 90 -11.60 -5.93 9.53
CA SER A 90 -10.64 -5.66 8.47
C SER A 90 -9.22 -5.84 8.98
N GLN A 91 -8.37 -6.42 8.14
CA GLN A 91 -7.01 -6.78 8.49
C GLN A 91 -6.00 -6.19 7.50
N LEU A 92 -4.85 -5.78 8.02
CA LEU A 92 -3.70 -5.39 7.22
C LEU A 92 -2.45 -6.06 7.79
N ARG A 93 -1.67 -6.67 6.92
CA ARG A 93 -0.37 -7.26 7.26
C ARG A 93 0.69 -6.80 6.28
N LEU A 94 1.72 -6.13 6.81
CA LEU A 94 2.89 -5.71 6.06
C LEU A 94 4.11 -6.48 6.58
N LEU A 95 4.84 -7.12 5.67
CA LEU A 95 6.17 -7.66 5.89
C LEU A 95 7.15 -6.85 5.08
N PHE A 96 8.21 -6.40 5.72
CA PHE A 96 9.25 -5.64 5.05
C PHE A 96 10.63 -6.06 5.58
N ASN A 97 11.53 -6.39 4.65
CA ASN A 97 12.93 -6.65 4.98
C ASN A 97 13.79 -5.54 4.38
N PRO A 98 14.30 -4.62 5.24
CA PRO A 98 15.05 -3.47 4.76
C PRO A 98 16.44 -3.82 4.18
N ALA A 99 17.02 -4.97 4.54
CA ALA A 99 18.34 -5.36 4.06
C ALA A 99 18.34 -5.78 2.59
N ASN A 100 17.25 -6.40 2.13
CA ASN A 100 17.13 -6.89 0.75
C ASN A 100 15.94 -6.27 0.00
N ASP A 101 15.34 -5.23 0.58
CA ASP A 101 14.25 -4.46 0.00
C ASP A 101 13.05 -5.33 -0.43
N LYS A 102 12.74 -6.37 0.36
CA LYS A 102 11.58 -7.21 0.14
C LYS A 102 10.37 -6.69 0.88
N LEU A 103 9.25 -6.54 0.17
CA LEU A 103 7.99 -6.05 0.68
C LEU A 103 6.86 -7.01 0.31
N SER A 104 5.97 -7.27 1.26
CA SER A 104 4.70 -7.95 1.05
C SER A 104 3.63 -7.27 1.90
N LEU A 105 2.60 -6.75 1.27
CA LEU A 105 1.42 -6.17 1.89
C LEU A 105 0.21 -7.02 1.54
N LYS A 106 -0.58 -7.37 2.54
CA LYS A 106 -1.91 -7.99 2.38
C LYS A 106 -2.91 -7.18 3.20
N ALA A 107 -4.06 -6.92 2.61
CA ALA A 107 -5.19 -6.34 3.34
C ALA A 107 -6.50 -6.97 2.87
N THR A 108 -7.40 -7.15 3.81
CA THR A 108 -8.76 -7.68 3.57
C THR A 108 -9.76 -6.84 4.32
N SER A 109 -10.92 -6.63 3.72
CA SER A 109 -12.04 -5.93 4.34
C SER A 109 -13.36 -6.43 3.77
N GLU A 110 -14.39 -6.59 4.60
CA GLU A 110 -15.74 -6.89 4.12
C GLU A 110 -16.33 -5.72 3.34
N TYR A 111 -16.04 -4.49 3.76
CA TYR A 111 -16.33 -3.31 2.97
C TYR A 111 -15.38 -2.15 3.31
N ILE A 112 -15.18 -1.29 2.33
CA ILE A 112 -14.61 0.06 2.50
C ILE A 112 -15.53 1.01 1.75
N GLU A 113 -15.99 2.04 2.44
CA GLU A 113 -16.86 3.07 1.88
C GLU A 113 -16.23 4.45 2.09
N ARG A 114 -16.34 5.30 1.09
CA ARG A 114 -15.98 6.70 1.18
C ARG A 114 -16.84 7.52 0.22
N GLU A 115 -17.59 8.47 0.75
CA GLU A 115 -18.48 9.35 -0.02
C GLU A 115 -19.45 8.54 -0.92
N ARG A 116 -19.17 8.47 -2.22
CA ARG A 116 -19.99 7.77 -3.23
C ARG A 116 -19.32 6.48 -3.73
N MET A 117 -18.26 6.05 -3.09
CA MET A 117 -17.54 4.82 -3.43
C MET A 117 -17.76 3.77 -2.34
N LEU A 118 -18.11 2.56 -2.76
CA LEU A 118 -18.23 1.38 -1.90
C LEU A 118 -17.53 0.20 -2.57
N ALA A 119 -16.63 -0.44 -1.85
CA ALA A 119 -16.02 -1.70 -2.24
C ALA A 119 -16.40 -2.79 -1.23
N THR A 120 -16.86 -3.94 -1.69
CA THR A 120 -17.21 -5.09 -0.84
C THR A 120 -16.26 -6.25 -1.06
N ARG A 121 -16.05 -7.05 0.00
CA ARG A 121 -15.14 -8.21 0.03
C ARG A 121 -13.80 -7.92 -0.63
N LEU A 122 -13.18 -6.85 -0.18
CA LEU A 122 -11.94 -6.33 -0.73
C LEU A 122 -10.77 -7.20 -0.31
N ASN A 123 -9.91 -7.53 -1.27
CA ASN A 123 -8.64 -8.20 -1.06
C ASN A 123 -7.55 -7.45 -1.82
N LEU A 124 -6.54 -6.98 -1.10
CA LEU A 124 -5.37 -6.28 -1.64
C LEU A 124 -4.11 -7.08 -1.35
N ASN A 125 -3.33 -7.32 -2.38
CA ASN A 125 -1.99 -7.87 -2.27
C ASN A 125 -1.01 -6.98 -3.01
N ALA A 126 0.09 -6.61 -2.36
CA ALA A 126 1.19 -5.94 -3.02
C ALA A 126 2.51 -6.62 -2.63
N THR A 127 3.35 -6.89 -3.62
CA THR A 127 4.66 -7.50 -3.42
C THR A 127 5.66 -6.87 -4.36
N ASN A 128 6.91 -6.79 -3.92
CA ASN A 128 7.98 -6.46 -4.82
C ASN A 128 8.87 -7.69 -5.12
N ARG A 129 9.46 -7.69 -6.29
CA ARG A 129 10.46 -8.66 -6.71
C ARG A 129 11.56 -7.91 -7.49
N GLY A 130 12.72 -7.75 -6.84
CA GLY A 130 13.81 -6.95 -7.39
C GLY A 130 13.41 -5.48 -7.54
N ASP A 131 13.45 -4.98 -8.77
CA ASP A 131 13.11 -3.59 -9.14
C ASP A 131 11.65 -3.38 -9.55
N SER A 132 10.80 -4.38 -9.38
CA SER A 132 9.38 -4.30 -9.75
C SER A 132 8.47 -4.44 -8.54
N LEU A 133 7.44 -3.58 -8.47
CA LEU A 133 6.31 -3.67 -7.56
C LEU A 133 5.10 -4.19 -8.32
N SER A 134 4.42 -5.17 -7.75
CA SER A 134 3.16 -5.69 -8.26
C SER A 134 2.07 -5.48 -7.21
N VAL A 135 0.93 -4.98 -7.64
CA VAL A 135 -0.25 -4.75 -6.82
C VAL A 135 -1.43 -5.47 -7.45
N TYR A 136 -2.18 -6.19 -6.67
CA TYR A 136 -3.40 -6.85 -7.06
C TYR A 136 -4.50 -6.51 -6.07
N LEU A 137 -5.58 -5.94 -6.56
CA LEU A 137 -6.79 -5.63 -5.79
C LEU A 137 -7.97 -6.37 -6.42
N ARG A 138 -8.79 -6.96 -5.57
CA ARG A 138 -10.06 -7.57 -5.96
C ARG A 138 -11.16 -7.07 -5.03
N SER A 139 -12.32 -6.76 -5.62
CA SER A 139 -13.55 -6.48 -4.90
C SER A 139 -14.66 -7.34 -5.52
N GLU A 140 -15.56 -7.84 -4.70
CA GLU A 140 -16.71 -8.56 -5.24
C GLU A 140 -17.68 -7.60 -5.91
N ASP A 141 -18.00 -6.50 -5.23
CA ASP A 141 -18.79 -5.41 -5.80
C ASP A 141 -18.06 -4.10 -5.56
N PHE A 142 -18.04 -3.26 -6.57
CA PHE A 142 -17.50 -1.91 -6.48
C PHE A 142 -18.49 -0.91 -7.09
N TYR A 143 -18.84 0.08 -6.32
CA TYR A 143 -19.78 1.13 -6.70
C TYR A 143 -19.10 2.48 -6.74
N VAL A 144 -19.42 3.29 -7.75
CA VAL A 144 -19.09 4.72 -7.81
C VAL A 144 -20.39 5.46 -8.15
N GLY A 145 -21.04 6.03 -7.14
CA GLY A 145 -22.38 6.56 -7.28
C GLY A 145 -23.37 5.48 -7.66
N THR A 146 -23.94 5.59 -8.84
CA THR A 146 -24.89 4.59 -9.39
C THR A 146 -24.24 3.54 -10.28
N PHE A 147 -22.95 3.69 -10.58
CA PHE A 147 -22.24 2.77 -11.45
C PHE A 147 -21.72 1.58 -10.63
N HIS A 148 -22.12 0.37 -11.04
CA HIS A 148 -21.77 -0.89 -10.39
C HIS A 148 -20.78 -1.69 -11.25
N MET A 149 -19.71 -2.15 -10.64
CA MET A 149 -18.68 -3.01 -11.25
C MET A 149 -18.54 -4.29 -10.41
N PRO A 150 -19.31 -5.35 -10.73
CA PRO A 150 -19.19 -6.62 -10.03
C PRO A 150 -17.87 -7.31 -10.41
N GLN A 151 -17.30 -8.07 -9.48
CA GLN A 151 -16.06 -8.82 -9.64
C GLN A 151 -14.90 -7.94 -10.16
N LEU A 152 -14.81 -6.71 -9.64
CA LEU A 152 -13.71 -5.80 -10.01
C LEU A 152 -12.37 -6.43 -9.65
N SER A 153 -11.46 -6.44 -10.60
CA SER A 153 -10.06 -6.77 -10.41
C SER A 153 -9.16 -5.66 -10.96
N VAL A 154 -8.19 -5.25 -10.18
CA VAL A 154 -7.18 -4.27 -10.59
C VAL A 154 -5.81 -4.86 -10.40
N MET A 155 -5.01 -4.86 -11.45
CA MET A 155 -3.61 -5.26 -11.43
C MET A 155 -2.76 -4.05 -11.74
N GLY A 156 -1.82 -3.74 -10.84
CA GLY A 156 -0.84 -2.68 -11.01
C GLY A 156 0.57 -3.24 -11.05
N GLY A 157 1.43 -2.63 -11.83
CA GLY A 157 2.85 -2.91 -11.85
C GLY A 157 3.66 -1.63 -12.01
N ALA A 158 4.73 -1.50 -11.24
CA ALA A 158 5.67 -0.40 -11.36
C ALA A 158 7.09 -0.96 -11.51
N ARG A 159 7.83 -0.49 -12.51
CA ARG A 159 9.21 -0.89 -12.77
C ARG A 159 9.93 0.19 -13.57
N SER A 160 11.07 0.68 -13.07
CA SER A 160 11.96 1.58 -13.82
C SER A 160 11.20 2.71 -14.53
N ASP A 161 10.47 3.53 -13.77
CA ASP A 161 9.65 4.65 -14.25
C ASP A 161 8.45 4.29 -15.17
N ARG A 162 8.14 3.01 -15.28
CA ARG A 162 6.94 2.55 -16.00
C ARG A 162 5.89 2.10 -15.01
N LEU A 163 4.70 2.65 -15.16
CA LEU A 163 3.50 2.21 -14.46
C LEU A 163 2.58 1.52 -15.46
N ARG A 164 2.12 0.33 -15.09
CA ARG A 164 1.07 -0.38 -15.80
C ARG A 164 -0.09 -0.59 -14.85
N LEU A 165 -1.27 -0.28 -15.31
CA LEU A 165 -2.51 -0.54 -14.59
C LEU A 165 -3.46 -1.26 -15.54
N SER A 166 -4.05 -2.34 -15.06
CA SER A 166 -5.12 -3.05 -15.74
C SER A 166 -6.28 -3.21 -14.78
N ALA A 167 -7.45 -2.79 -15.17
CA ALA A 167 -8.67 -2.94 -14.40
C ALA A 167 -9.72 -3.64 -15.25
N GLY A 168 -10.40 -4.61 -14.67
CA GLY A 168 -11.48 -5.34 -15.33
C GLY A 168 -12.59 -5.64 -14.35
N PHE A 169 -13.82 -5.69 -14.86
CA PHE A 169 -14.97 -6.20 -14.13
C PHE A 169 -15.79 -7.14 -15.02
N ASN A 170 -16.56 -8.02 -14.39
CA ASN A 170 -17.37 -9.00 -15.08
C ASN A 170 -18.76 -9.07 -14.46
N ASP A 171 -19.72 -8.51 -15.15
CA ASP A 171 -21.14 -8.63 -14.80
C ASP A 171 -21.76 -9.83 -15.53
N THR A 172 -21.84 -10.95 -14.84
CA THR A 172 -22.42 -12.18 -15.38
C THR A 172 -23.93 -12.07 -15.58
N THR A 173 -24.61 -11.18 -14.85
CA THR A 173 -26.07 -10.97 -14.93
C THR A 173 -26.42 -10.15 -16.15
N ALA A 174 -25.71 -9.05 -16.36
CA ALA A 174 -25.90 -8.19 -17.55
C ALA A 174 -25.14 -8.70 -18.78
N ARG A 175 -24.31 -9.75 -18.65
CA ARG A 175 -23.40 -10.25 -19.70
C ARG A 175 -22.47 -9.17 -20.23
N VAL A 176 -22.03 -8.26 -19.35
CA VAL A 176 -21.11 -7.17 -19.66
C VAL A 176 -19.79 -7.43 -18.99
N SER A 177 -18.72 -7.33 -19.73
CA SER A 177 -17.37 -7.31 -19.21
C SER A 177 -16.60 -6.16 -19.83
N ALA A 178 -15.73 -5.53 -19.05
CA ALA A 178 -14.84 -4.49 -19.53
C ALA A 178 -13.43 -4.74 -19.03
N LEU A 179 -12.45 -4.45 -19.86
CA LEU A 179 -11.03 -4.45 -19.53
C LEU A 179 -10.45 -3.11 -19.97
N LEU A 180 -9.88 -2.39 -19.00
CA LEU A 180 -9.16 -1.14 -19.22
C LEU A 180 -7.68 -1.37 -18.93
N GLY A 181 -6.80 -1.00 -19.84
CA GLY A 181 -5.36 -0.99 -19.65
C GLY A 181 -4.82 0.43 -19.76
N LEU A 182 -3.96 0.82 -18.83
CA LEU A 182 -3.21 2.08 -18.84
C LEU A 182 -1.73 1.76 -18.69
N GLU A 183 -0.91 2.37 -19.54
CA GLU A 183 0.54 2.39 -19.38
C GLU A 183 1.00 3.84 -19.34
N ALA A 184 1.77 4.21 -18.31
CA ALA A 184 2.31 5.54 -18.15
C ALA A 184 3.83 5.46 -17.92
N LEU A 185 4.56 6.35 -18.61
CA LEU A 185 5.97 6.64 -18.33
C LEU A 185 6.02 7.83 -17.37
N VAL A 186 6.62 7.61 -16.21
CA VAL A 186 6.82 8.67 -15.22
C VAL A 186 8.21 9.24 -15.43
N GLY A 187 8.35 10.19 -16.36
CA GLY A 187 9.61 10.87 -16.65
C GLY A 187 9.66 12.24 -15.97
N GLN A 188 10.84 12.67 -15.51
CA GLN A 188 11.07 14.05 -15.18
C GLN A 188 11.04 14.85 -16.47
N SER A 189 10.16 15.85 -16.56
CA SER A 189 10.19 16.82 -17.64
C SER A 189 11.56 17.51 -17.63
N PRO A 190 12.30 17.57 -18.75
CA PRO A 190 13.57 18.30 -18.76
C PRO A 190 13.27 19.74 -18.37
N GLN A 191 13.88 20.22 -17.29
CA GLN A 191 13.83 21.63 -16.95
C GLN A 191 14.36 22.40 -18.15
N ARG A 192 13.47 23.18 -18.82
CA ARG A 192 13.89 24.16 -19.81
C ARG A 192 14.83 25.13 -19.10
N GLY A 193 16.11 25.01 -19.42
CA GLY A 193 17.11 26.00 -19.01
C GLY A 193 16.62 27.37 -19.39
N ARG A 194 16.46 28.26 -18.43
CA ARG A 194 16.35 29.69 -18.66
C ARG A 194 17.73 30.16 -19.11
N SER A 195 17.86 30.47 -20.37
CA SER A 195 18.91 31.32 -20.91
C SER A 195 18.74 32.73 -20.38
#